data_b3e63e76a92c01c4ff69b1b5f862df57
#
_entry.id   b3e63e76a92c01c4ff69b1b5f862df57
#
_cell.length_a   1.000
_cell.length_b   1.000
_cell.length_c   1.000
_cell.angle_alpha   90.00
_cell.angle_beta   90.00
_cell.angle_gamma   90.00
#
_symmetry.space_group_name_H-M   'P 1'
#
loop_
_entity.id
_entity.type
_entity.pdbx_description
1 polymer ?
#
loop_
_entity_poly.entity_id
_entity_poly.type
_entity_poly.pdbx_seq_one_letter_code
_entity_poly.pdbx_strand_id
1 'polypeptide(L)'
;MPASTDSARIKRSARRAPFQSAETGAQPAVGPLGSGGRDTMVIARAPIRVSFLGGGTDFPDHFRQHGGSVLVTAINRYAYVTVQPFLKEYFDHSIRLAYRKNEAVNRTADIQHPAIRAALEKLDLGAGLEMHVMADMPARTGLGSSSSFVVAMLQALHAFCGRYRSARDLADEAIDIERNILKEAGGWQDQVIAAHGGFSLINFGRDGSYHVTQVPLHQGRVQALEEHMLLVYTEIQRDSFSVLGKKATGSDGEKAKILCKMAELAQTGIDYLASDRPIAKFGELLHAGWELKKLAGAVSLPEIDAWYEAGIRAGATGGKLLGAGQGGFLLFIAEPRYHEAIRKAVGNRPTVAVRVNAPGSQVIFSQR
;
A
#
# COMPACT_ATOMS: atom_id res chain seq x y z
N MET A 1 -17.67 -37.36 -68.06
CA MET A 1 -17.57 -36.05 -68.71
C MET A 1 -17.56 -34.99 -67.65
N PRO A 2 -16.68 -34.06 -67.80
CA PRO A 2 -15.88 -33.48 -66.69
C PRO A 2 -16.24 -32.04 -66.36
N ALA A 3 -15.76 -31.55 -65.27
CA ALA A 3 -15.37 -30.14 -65.16
C ALA A 3 -14.35 -29.96 -64.05
N SER A 4 -13.17 -29.63 -64.47
CA SER A 4 -12.08 -29.10 -63.70
C SER A 4 -12.43 -27.70 -63.17
N THR A 5 -12.06 -27.36 -61.96
CA THR A 5 -11.83 -25.99 -61.60
C THR A 5 -10.59 -25.90 -60.74
N ASP A 6 -9.67 -25.21 -61.27
CA ASP A 6 -8.40 -24.71 -60.81
C ASP A 6 -8.59 -23.82 -59.59
N SER A 7 -7.82 -24.09 -58.51
CA SER A 7 -7.86 -23.28 -57.32
C SER A 7 -6.48 -22.68 -57.11
N ALA A 8 -6.36 -21.43 -57.50
CA ALA A 8 -5.17 -20.61 -57.40
C ALA A 8 -4.81 -20.31 -55.94
N ARG A 9 -3.62 -20.74 -55.57
CA ARG A 9 -2.93 -20.51 -54.30
C ARG A 9 -2.44 -19.06 -54.23
N ILE A 10 -3.12 -18.20 -53.44
CA ILE A 10 -2.63 -16.87 -53.13
C ILE A 10 -1.76 -16.96 -51.85
N LYS A 11 -0.43 -16.95 -52.06
CA LYS A 11 0.56 -16.71 -51.01
C LYS A 11 0.59 -15.21 -50.72
N ARG A 12 0.10 -14.77 -49.55
CA ARG A 12 0.39 -13.45 -49.00
C ARG A 12 1.47 -13.60 -47.92
N SER A 13 2.69 -13.24 -48.29
CA SER A 13 3.79 -13.02 -47.34
C SER A 13 3.59 -11.65 -46.68
N ALA A 14 3.14 -11.63 -45.43
CA ALA A 14 3.17 -10.42 -44.62
C ALA A 14 4.54 -10.36 -43.88
N ARG A 15 5.46 -9.58 -44.43
CA ARG A 15 6.68 -9.16 -43.71
C ARG A 15 6.24 -8.20 -42.62
N ARG A 16 6.38 -8.62 -41.34
CA ARG A 16 6.31 -7.73 -40.21
C ARG A 16 7.57 -6.87 -40.18
N ALA A 17 7.41 -5.57 -40.28
CA ALA A 17 8.47 -4.60 -39.98
C ALA A 17 8.83 -4.64 -38.49
N PRO A 18 10.11 -4.45 -38.12
CA PRO A 18 10.50 -4.38 -36.69
C PRO A 18 9.93 -3.11 -36.08
N PHE A 19 9.31 -3.31 -34.91
CA PHE A 19 8.87 -2.21 -34.03
C PHE A 19 10.11 -1.42 -33.61
N GLN A 20 10.26 -0.22 -34.11
CA GLN A 20 11.26 0.72 -33.60
C GLN A 20 10.87 1.11 -32.17
N SER A 21 11.77 0.88 -31.23
CA SER A 21 11.70 1.37 -29.85
C SER A 21 11.54 2.89 -29.90
N ALA A 22 10.39 3.37 -29.42
CA ALA A 22 10.18 4.80 -29.22
C ALA A 22 11.25 5.30 -28.21
N GLU A 23 12.06 6.22 -28.68
CA GLU A 23 12.97 7.00 -27.85
C GLU A 23 12.18 7.61 -26.69
N THR A 24 12.73 7.48 -25.49
CA THR A 24 12.28 8.15 -24.28
C THR A 24 12.29 9.66 -24.52
N GLY A 25 11.14 10.17 -24.98
CA GLY A 25 10.90 11.59 -25.09
C GLY A 25 11.09 12.25 -23.73
N ALA A 26 12.12 13.10 -23.61
CA ALA A 26 12.28 14.00 -22.47
C ALA A 26 10.95 14.75 -22.28
N GLN A 27 10.34 14.63 -21.09
CA GLN A 27 9.16 15.43 -20.76
C GLN A 27 9.54 16.91 -20.91
N PRO A 28 8.67 17.74 -21.53
CA PRO A 28 8.95 19.15 -21.66
C PRO A 28 9.14 19.75 -20.27
N ALA A 29 10.23 20.49 -20.07
CA ALA A 29 10.47 21.27 -18.88
C ALA A 29 9.24 22.16 -18.61
N VAL A 30 8.57 21.94 -17.50
CA VAL A 30 7.41 22.74 -17.10
C VAL A 30 7.94 24.13 -16.79
N GLY A 31 7.60 25.11 -17.61
CA GLY A 31 7.91 26.51 -17.39
C GLY A 31 7.39 27.00 -16.02
N PRO A 32 7.90 28.13 -15.49
CA PRO A 32 7.49 28.64 -14.19
C PRO A 32 5.95 28.79 -14.17
N LEU A 33 5.33 28.15 -13.16
CA LEU A 33 3.89 28.12 -12.97
C LEU A 33 3.35 29.55 -12.86
N GLY A 34 2.50 29.94 -13.81
CA GLY A 34 1.73 31.15 -13.73
C GLY A 34 0.92 31.19 -12.42
N SER A 35 0.74 32.36 -11.85
CA SER A 35 0.08 32.65 -10.56
C SER A 35 -1.42 32.22 -10.49
N GLY A 36 -1.96 31.65 -11.53
CA GLY A 36 -3.41 31.42 -11.69
C GLY A 36 -3.99 30.15 -11.02
N GLY A 37 -3.22 29.35 -10.27
CA GLY A 37 -3.73 28.09 -9.72
C GLY A 37 -3.52 27.88 -8.21
N ARG A 38 -2.90 28.82 -7.50
CA ARG A 38 -2.47 28.64 -6.11
C ARG A 38 -3.40 29.26 -5.05
N ASP A 39 -4.58 29.72 -5.43
CA ASP A 39 -5.51 30.39 -4.50
C ASP A 39 -6.54 29.42 -3.89
N THR A 40 -6.32 28.14 -4.02
CA THR A 40 -7.32 27.12 -3.73
C THR A 40 -6.86 26.21 -2.60
N MET A 41 -7.66 26.09 -1.54
CA MET A 41 -7.45 25.05 -0.54
C MET A 41 -7.85 23.70 -1.09
N VAL A 42 -7.00 22.70 -0.90
CA VAL A 42 -7.22 21.29 -1.30
C VAL A 42 -7.11 20.38 -0.07
N ILE A 43 -8.06 19.47 0.06
CA ILE A 43 -7.96 18.36 1.01
C ILE A 43 -7.96 17.04 0.21
N ALA A 44 -6.92 16.25 0.40
CA ALA A 44 -6.86 14.89 -0.15
C ALA A 44 -6.73 13.86 0.96
N ARG A 45 -7.12 12.62 0.65
CA ARG A 45 -6.95 11.47 1.53
C ARG A 45 -6.45 10.27 0.76
N ALA A 46 -5.75 9.37 1.45
CA ALA A 46 -5.44 8.04 0.93
C ALA A 46 -5.67 7.00 2.03
N PRO A 47 -6.21 5.82 1.68
CA PRO A 47 -6.53 4.77 2.63
C PRO A 47 -5.26 4.08 3.14
N ILE A 48 -5.31 3.59 4.38
CA ILE A 48 -4.39 2.57 4.86
C ILE A 48 -4.89 1.18 4.46
N ARG A 49 -4.13 0.12 4.75
CA ARG A 49 -4.39 -1.20 4.19
C ARG A 49 -4.25 -2.36 5.18
N VAL A 50 -4.94 -3.45 4.86
CA VAL A 50 -4.71 -4.79 5.42
C VAL A 50 -4.11 -5.68 4.35
N SER A 51 -2.88 -6.19 4.58
CA SER A 51 -2.20 -7.13 3.69
C SER A 51 -2.47 -8.55 4.17
N PHE A 52 -3.26 -9.32 3.42
CA PHE A 52 -3.65 -10.68 3.79
C PHE A 52 -2.54 -11.68 3.52
N LEU A 53 -2.13 -11.84 2.28
CA LEU A 53 -1.20 -12.89 1.82
C LEU A 53 -0.12 -12.29 0.91
N GLY A 54 1.02 -12.97 0.80
CA GLY A 54 2.10 -12.60 -0.11
C GLY A 54 3.02 -11.47 0.36
N GLY A 55 2.72 -10.78 1.47
CA GLY A 55 3.55 -9.67 1.96
C GLY A 55 4.99 -10.06 2.21
N GLY A 56 5.93 -9.29 1.66
CA GLY A 56 7.36 -9.60 1.59
C GLY A 56 7.83 -9.97 0.18
N THR A 57 6.92 -10.44 -0.69
CA THR A 57 7.24 -10.72 -2.10
C THR A 57 7.21 -9.46 -2.97
N ASP A 58 6.75 -8.36 -2.42
CA ASP A 58 6.68 -7.01 -2.99
C ASP A 58 7.99 -6.21 -2.84
N PHE A 59 9.05 -6.82 -2.30
CA PHE A 59 10.37 -6.21 -2.20
C PHE A 59 11.15 -6.35 -3.50
N PRO A 60 11.79 -5.27 -4.01
CA PRO A 60 12.56 -5.32 -5.27
C PRO A 60 13.62 -6.42 -5.32
N ASP A 61 14.32 -6.69 -4.20
CA ASP A 61 15.34 -7.72 -4.11
C ASP A 61 14.78 -9.14 -4.37
N HIS A 62 13.49 -9.36 -4.06
CA HIS A 62 12.83 -10.62 -4.32
C HIS A 62 12.14 -10.63 -5.69
N PHE A 63 11.23 -9.66 -5.97
CA PHE A 63 10.40 -9.78 -7.17
C PHE A 63 11.19 -9.62 -8.46
N ARG A 64 12.28 -8.89 -8.48
CA ARG A 64 13.13 -8.78 -9.67
C ARG A 64 13.78 -10.10 -10.06
N GLN A 65 13.92 -11.02 -9.13
CA GLN A 65 14.47 -12.36 -9.39
C GLN A 65 13.38 -13.41 -9.62
N HIS A 66 12.31 -13.37 -8.82
CA HIS A 66 11.33 -14.45 -8.72
C HIS A 66 9.90 -14.04 -9.12
N GLY A 67 9.64 -12.75 -9.31
CA GLY A 67 8.29 -12.21 -9.31
C GLY A 67 7.73 -12.08 -7.88
N GLY A 68 6.56 -11.47 -7.75
CA GLY A 68 5.90 -11.32 -6.46
C GLY A 68 4.39 -11.18 -6.63
N SER A 69 3.64 -11.53 -5.58
CA SER A 69 2.19 -11.40 -5.58
C SER A 69 1.68 -11.13 -4.18
N VAL A 70 0.82 -10.12 -4.02
CA VAL A 70 0.26 -9.72 -2.73
C VAL A 70 -1.24 -9.56 -2.82
N LEU A 71 -1.98 -10.22 -1.93
CA LEU A 71 -3.42 -10.02 -1.74
C LEU A 71 -3.62 -9.02 -0.61
N VAL A 72 -4.18 -7.86 -0.95
CA VAL A 72 -4.28 -6.71 -0.06
C VAL A 72 -5.60 -5.97 -0.26
N THR A 73 -6.09 -5.31 0.78
CA THR A 73 -7.26 -4.44 0.68
C THR A 73 -6.99 -3.09 1.31
N ALA A 74 -7.45 -2.03 0.67
CA ALA A 74 -7.60 -0.74 1.31
C ALA A 74 -8.76 -0.80 2.33
N ILE A 75 -8.62 -0.09 3.45
CA ILE A 75 -9.65 -0.04 4.49
C ILE A 75 -10.12 1.39 4.75
N ASN A 76 -11.30 1.52 5.36
CA ASN A 76 -11.94 2.81 5.66
C ASN A 76 -11.26 3.56 6.83
N ARG A 77 -9.96 3.64 6.80
CA ARG A 77 -9.11 4.48 7.65
C ARG A 77 -8.09 5.17 6.77
N TYR A 78 -7.89 6.45 6.98
CA TYR A 78 -7.19 7.30 6.01
C TYR A 78 -6.10 8.13 6.66
N ALA A 79 -5.13 8.52 5.85
CA ALA A 79 -4.30 9.69 6.04
C ALA A 79 -4.92 10.85 5.24
N TYR A 80 -4.98 12.03 5.83
CA TYR A 80 -5.53 13.25 5.24
C TYR A 80 -4.42 14.29 5.14
N VAL A 81 -4.39 15.00 4.03
CA VAL A 81 -3.48 16.13 3.83
C VAL A 81 -4.27 17.31 3.29
N THR A 82 -4.20 18.43 3.99
CA THR A 82 -4.69 19.72 3.53
C THR A 82 -3.51 20.53 3.03
N VAL A 83 -3.64 21.14 1.87
CA VAL A 83 -2.69 22.13 1.33
C VAL A 83 -3.47 23.38 0.97
N GLN A 84 -2.96 24.54 1.40
CA GLN A 84 -3.57 25.83 1.09
C GLN A 84 -2.50 26.89 0.83
N PRO A 85 -2.88 28.00 0.15
CA PRO A 85 -1.99 29.15 -0.01
C PRO A 85 -1.59 29.71 1.35
N PHE A 86 -0.35 30.13 1.47
CA PHE A 86 0.13 30.84 2.64
C PHE A 86 0.54 32.27 2.27
N LEU A 87 -0.13 33.24 2.89
CA LEU A 87 0.07 34.67 2.62
C LEU A 87 1.30 35.17 3.38
N LYS A 88 2.48 34.83 2.86
CA LYS A 88 3.79 35.10 3.45
C LYS A 88 4.03 36.58 3.79
N GLU A 89 3.30 37.51 3.15
CA GLU A 89 3.41 38.94 3.35
C GLU A 89 3.05 39.37 4.76
N TYR A 90 2.31 38.54 5.50
CA TYR A 90 1.87 38.82 6.88
C TYR A 90 2.69 38.10 7.94
N PHE A 91 3.72 37.32 7.53
CA PHE A 91 4.50 36.44 8.43
C PHE A 91 5.99 36.56 8.13
N ASP A 92 6.81 36.12 9.08
CA ASP A 92 8.26 36.03 8.98
C ASP A 92 8.76 34.73 8.32
N HIS A 93 7.82 33.87 7.89
CA HIS A 93 8.09 32.62 7.21
C HIS A 93 7.17 32.45 5.99
N SER A 94 7.51 31.54 5.09
CA SER A 94 6.79 31.34 3.82
C SER A 94 6.22 29.93 3.64
N ILE A 95 6.55 29.01 4.53
CA ILE A 95 6.04 27.63 4.58
C ILE A 95 5.63 27.33 6.01
N ARG A 96 4.41 26.85 6.19
CA ARG A 96 3.91 26.37 7.48
C ARG A 96 3.44 24.93 7.38
N LEU A 97 3.94 24.05 8.26
CA LEU A 97 3.61 22.64 8.29
C LEU A 97 3.10 22.26 9.67
N ALA A 98 1.97 21.56 9.72
CA ALA A 98 1.41 20.98 10.93
C ALA A 98 1.17 19.48 10.75
N TYR A 99 1.91 18.70 11.47
CA TYR A 99 1.78 17.24 11.56
C TYR A 99 1.97 16.84 13.03
N ARG A 100 2.74 15.80 13.39
CA ARG A 100 3.11 15.54 14.78
C ARG A 100 3.97 16.67 15.41
N LYS A 101 4.59 17.49 14.55
CA LYS A 101 5.31 18.73 14.91
C LYS A 101 4.74 19.89 14.10
N ASN A 102 5.02 21.09 14.56
CA ASN A 102 4.80 22.31 13.78
C ASN A 102 6.14 22.81 13.28
N GLU A 103 6.21 23.16 12.00
CA GLU A 103 7.37 23.81 11.38
C GLU A 103 6.93 25.09 10.68
N ALA A 104 7.75 26.15 10.83
CA ALA A 104 7.62 27.42 10.15
C ALA A 104 8.99 27.76 9.58
N VAL A 105 9.12 27.72 8.25
CA VAL A 105 10.42 27.86 7.56
C VAL A 105 10.29 28.72 6.31
N ASN A 106 11.41 29.24 5.83
CA ASN A 106 11.45 30.07 4.61
C ASN A 106 11.90 29.28 3.37
N ARG A 107 12.62 28.18 3.55
CA ARG A 107 13.15 27.36 2.45
C ARG A 107 12.78 25.91 2.63
N THR A 108 12.47 25.24 1.55
CA THR A 108 12.16 23.79 1.53
C THR A 108 13.27 22.94 2.16
N ALA A 109 14.53 23.34 1.96
CA ALA A 109 15.70 22.65 2.52
C ALA A 109 15.73 22.64 4.06
N ASP A 110 15.06 23.60 4.73
CA ASP A 110 15.03 23.73 6.19
C ASP A 110 13.94 22.85 6.83
N ILE A 111 13.08 22.22 6.04
CA ILE A 111 12.02 21.31 6.48
C ILE A 111 12.64 20.06 7.11
N GLN A 112 12.24 19.75 8.35
CA GLN A 112 12.73 18.59 9.07
C GLN A 112 12.11 17.27 8.59
N HIS A 113 10.82 17.30 8.19
CA HIS A 113 10.13 16.09 7.73
C HIS A 113 10.66 15.65 6.36
N PRO A 114 11.39 14.51 6.25
CA PRO A 114 12.12 14.15 5.04
C PRO A 114 11.22 13.94 3.83
N ALA A 115 10.05 13.28 4.00
CA ALA A 115 9.14 13.03 2.88
C ALA A 115 8.45 14.31 2.38
N ILE A 116 8.11 15.26 3.28
CA ILE A 116 7.54 16.54 2.86
C ILE A 116 8.59 17.34 2.09
N ARG A 117 9.81 17.42 2.61
CA ARG A 117 10.91 18.09 1.94
C ARG A 117 11.15 17.51 0.54
N ALA A 118 11.31 16.19 0.44
CA ALA A 118 11.55 15.52 -0.84
C ALA A 118 10.41 15.76 -1.86
N ALA A 119 9.14 15.73 -1.42
CA ALA A 119 8.00 16.00 -2.28
C ALA A 119 7.98 17.44 -2.78
N LEU A 120 8.19 18.43 -1.90
CA LEU A 120 8.21 19.83 -2.28
C LEU A 120 9.38 20.18 -3.21
N GLU A 121 10.58 19.64 -2.95
CA GLU A 121 11.74 19.76 -3.82
C GLU A 121 11.49 19.14 -5.21
N LYS A 122 10.94 17.91 -5.24
CA LYS A 122 10.62 17.20 -6.50
C LYS A 122 9.59 17.94 -7.35
N LEU A 123 8.63 18.61 -6.71
CA LEU A 123 7.56 19.33 -7.39
C LEU A 123 7.89 20.83 -7.65
N ASP A 124 9.07 21.29 -7.24
CA ASP A 124 9.50 22.70 -7.30
C ASP A 124 8.51 23.66 -6.59
N LEU A 125 8.13 23.29 -5.37
CA LEU A 125 7.20 24.05 -4.53
C LEU A 125 7.97 24.68 -3.36
N GLY A 126 8.61 25.83 -3.63
CA GLY A 126 9.57 26.45 -2.70
C GLY A 126 9.00 27.36 -1.61
N ALA A 127 7.79 27.89 -1.77
CA ALA A 127 7.23 28.88 -0.82
C ALA A 127 5.73 29.13 -1.07
N GLY A 128 5.09 29.80 -0.11
CA GLY A 128 3.70 30.23 -0.22
C GLY A 128 2.69 29.12 -0.01
N LEU A 129 3.00 28.11 0.81
CA LEU A 129 2.07 27.03 1.12
C LEU A 129 2.00 26.73 2.63
N GLU A 130 0.83 26.31 3.05
CA GLU A 130 0.57 25.73 4.35
C GLU A 130 0.04 24.31 4.18
N MET A 131 0.57 23.36 4.97
CA MET A 131 0.16 21.97 4.92
C MET A 131 -0.19 21.44 6.29
N HIS A 132 -1.33 20.76 6.40
CA HIS A 132 -1.75 20.05 7.61
C HIS A 132 -1.92 18.55 7.31
N VAL A 133 -1.46 17.71 8.25
CA VAL A 133 -1.50 16.26 8.15
C VAL A 133 -2.29 15.69 9.33
N MET A 134 -3.29 14.88 9.03
CA MET A 134 -4.10 14.14 10.00
C MET A 134 -4.20 12.67 9.60
N ALA A 135 -4.48 11.79 10.54
CA ALA A 135 -4.67 10.38 10.28
C ALA A 135 -5.65 9.74 11.26
N ASP A 136 -6.48 8.79 10.76
CA ASP A 136 -7.44 8.04 11.60
C ASP A 136 -6.74 7.04 12.51
N MET A 137 -5.51 6.65 12.18
CA MET A 137 -4.75 5.64 12.94
C MET A 137 -3.35 6.13 13.25
N PRO A 138 -2.80 5.75 14.40
CA PRO A 138 -1.41 6.08 14.75
C PRO A 138 -0.43 5.57 13.70
N ALA A 139 0.66 6.30 13.50
CA ALA A 139 1.78 5.83 12.67
C ALA A 139 2.44 4.58 13.28
N ARG A 140 3.14 3.80 12.44
CA ARG A 140 3.93 2.62 12.86
C ARG A 140 3.10 1.47 13.45
N THR A 141 1.85 1.34 13.03
CA THR A 141 0.94 0.27 13.46
C THR A 141 0.87 -0.92 12.50
N GLY A 142 1.71 -0.94 11.46
CA GLY A 142 1.76 -2.04 10.49
C GLY A 142 0.66 -1.99 9.42
N LEU A 143 -0.07 -0.87 9.30
CA LEU A 143 -1.19 -0.69 8.37
C LEU A 143 -0.85 0.18 7.14
N GLY A 144 0.44 0.45 6.85
CA GLY A 144 0.86 1.22 5.69
C GLY A 144 0.66 2.73 5.80
N SER A 145 0.53 3.28 6.99
CA SER A 145 0.19 4.69 7.22
C SER A 145 1.22 5.69 6.68
N SER A 146 2.52 5.33 6.63
CA SER A 146 3.55 6.20 6.05
C SER A 146 3.32 6.41 4.56
N SER A 147 3.19 5.34 3.81
CA SER A 147 2.97 5.41 2.36
C SER A 147 1.62 6.02 2.01
N SER A 148 0.57 5.75 2.81
CA SER A 148 -0.73 6.41 2.64
C SER A 148 -0.63 7.92 2.82
N PHE A 149 0.18 8.38 3.79
CA PHE A 149 0.47 9.81 3.95
C PHE A 149 1.19 10.37 2.73
N VAL A 150 2.23 9.71 2.21
CA VAL A 150 2.98 10.20 1.03
C VAL A 150 2.06 10.27 -0.19
N VAL A 151 1.22 9.26 -0.42
CA VAL A 151 0.25 9.27 -1.53
C VAL A 151 -0.80 10.36 -1.37
N ALA A 152 -1.36 10.56 -0.17
CA ALA A 152 -2.32 11.65 0.09
C ALA A 152 -1.67 13.04 -0.11
N MET A 153 -0.42 13.21 0.31
CA MET A 153 0.36 14.43 0.13
C MET A 153 0.59 14.73 -1.35
N LEU A 154 1.03 13.76 -2.13
CA LEU A 154 1.22 13.91 -3.57
C LEU A 154 -0.08 14.26 -4.27
N GLN A 155 -1.19 13.57 -3.93
CA GLN A 155 -2.53 13.88 -4.46
C GLN A 155 -2.92 15.32 -4.16
N ALA A 156 -2.71 15.79 -2.92
CA ALA A 156 -3.05 17.17 -2.52
C ALA A 156 -2.16 18.19 -3.24
N LEU A 157 -0.85 17.97 -3.31
CA LEU A 157 0.11 18.88 -3.95
C LEU A 157 -0.11 18.98 -5.44
N HIS A 158 -0.36 17.88 -6.14
CA HIS A 158 -0.69 17.93 -7.57
C HIS A 158 -2.01 18.66 -7.82
N ALA A 159 -3.05 18.37 -7.05
CA ALA A 159 -4.32 19.09 -7.17
C ALA A 159 -4.18 20.60 -6.85
N PHE A 160 -3.40 20.95 -5.85
CA PHE A 160 -3.06 22.34 -5.52
C PHE A 160 -2.35 23.06 -6.68
N CYS A 161 -1.57 22.35 -7.46
CA CYS A 161 -0.92 22.85 -8.68
C CYS A 161 -1.82 22.75 -9.92
N GLY A 162 -3.10 22.38 -9.80
CA GLY A 162 -3.99 22.18 -10.95
C GLY A 162 -3.58 21.00 -11.85
N ARG A 163 -2.82 20.02 -11.35
CA ARG A 163 -2.33 18.88 -12.13
C ARG A 163 -3.11 17.63 -11.78
N TYR A 164 -3.58 16.91 -12.78
CA TYR A 164 -4.12 15.56 -12.61
C TYR A 164 -2.97 14.54 -12.56
N ARG A 165 -3.12 13.54 -11.69
CA ARG A 165 -2.28 12.34 -11.65
C ARG A 165 -3.16 11.10 -11.56
N SER A 166 -2.82 10.09 -12.34
CA SER A 166 -3.46 8.78 -12.22
C SER A 166 -3.03 8.09 -10.91
N ALA A 167 -3.79 7.07 -10.50
CA ALA A 167 -3.39 6.24 -9.35
C ALA A 167 -2.01 5.61 -9.57
N ARG A 168 -1.71 5.22 -10.82
CA ARG A 168 -0.39 4.69 -11.19
C ARG A 168 0.72 5.72 -10.97
N ASP A 169 0.54 6.96 -11.49
CA ASP A 169 1.55 8.00 -11.35
C ASP A 169 1.82 8.33 -9.87
N LEU A 170 0.75 8.41 -9.05
CA LEU A 170 0.87 8.68 -7.61
C LEU A 170 1.62 7.55 -6.88
N ALA A 171 1.34 6.30 -7.23
CA ALA A 171 2.03 5.16 -6.65
C ALA A 171 3.52 5.14 -7.03
N ASP A 172 3.82 5.32 -8.30
CA ASP A 172 5.20 5.33 -8.82
C ASP A 172 6.00 6.49 -8.22
N GLU A 173 5.39 7.68 -8.07
CA GLU A 173 6.02 8.84 -7.46
C GLU A 173 6.25 8.67 -5.95
N ALA A 174 5.30 8.03 -5.25
CA ALA A 174 5.45 7.70 -3.84
C ALA A 174 6.54 6.65 -3.61
N ILE A 175 6.62 5.62 -4.46
CA ILE A 175 7.71 4.63 -4.45
C ILE A 175 9.05 5.33 -4.67
N ASP A 176 9.13 6.24 -5.63
CA ASP A 176 10.37 6.97 -5.91
C ASP A 176 10.83 7.79 -4.70
N ILE A 177 9.92 8.54 -4.07
CA ILE A 177 10.24 9.31 -2.86
C ILE A 177 10.73 8.39 -1.74
N GLU A 178 9.96 7.38 -1.36
CA GLU A 178 10.30 6.55 -0.20
C GLU A 178 11.49 5.62 -0.47
N ARG A 179 11.60 5.02 -1.67
CA ARG A 179 12.62 3.98 -1.94
C ARG A 179 13.89 4.54 -2.58
N ASN A 180 13.78 5.51 -3.49
CA ASN A 180 14.94 6.02 -4.23
C ASN A 180 15.52 7.28 -3.61
N ILE A 181 14.70 8.23 -3.16
CA ILE A 181 15.17 9.48 -2.57
C ILE A 181 15.51 9.26 -1.08
N LEU A 182 14.55 8.76 -0.29
CA LEU A 182 14.74 8.59 1.15
C LEU A 182 15.49 7.30 1.53
N LYS A 183 15.64 6.36 0.58
CA LYS A 183 16.30 5.05 0.81
C LYS A 183 15.65 4.24 1.94
N GLU A 184 14.36 4.41 2.14
CA GLU A 184 13.63 3.64 3.15
C GLU A 184 13.51 2.18 2.71
N ALA A 185 13.79 1.25 3.63
CA ALA A 185 13.60 -0.18 3.35
C ALA A 185 12.09 -0.52 3.29
N GLY A 186 11.70 -1.36 2.34
CA GLY A 186 10.32 -1.84 2.24
C GLY A 186 9.92 -2.28 0.83
N GLY A 187 8.77 -2.93 0.77
CA GLY A 187 8.12 -3.32 -0.47
C GLY A 187 7.31 -2.18 -1.10
N TRP A 188 6.66 -2.46 -2.22
CA TRP A 188 5.91 -1.48 -3.01
C TRP A 188 4.40 -1.55 -2.81
N GLN A 189 3.89 -2.58 -2.09
CA GLN A 189 2.45 -2.79 -1.95
C GLN A 189 1.72 -1.60 -1.32
N ASP A 190 2.36 -0.91 -0.37
CA ASP A 190 1.72 0.11 0.46
C ASP A 190 1.39 1.36 -0.37
N GLN A 191 2.33 1.82 -1.18
CA GLN A 191 2.15 2.96 -2.09
C GLN A 191 1.11 2.62 -3.16
N VAL A 192 1.20 1.41 -3.73
CA VAL A 192 0.31 0.96 -4.79
C VAL A 192 -1.13 0.89 -4.28
N ILE A 193 -1.38 0.23 -3.14
CA ILE A 193 -2.75 0.08 -2.64
C ILE A 193 -3.32 1.40 -2.10
N ALA A 194 -2.50 2.27 -1.52
CA ALA A 194 -2.95 3.59 -1.08
C ALA A 194 -3.42 4.46 -2.25
N ALA A 195 -2.77 4.35 -3.40
CA ALA A 195 -3.15 5.08 -4.60
C ALA A 195 -4.36 4.46 -5.31
N HIS A 196 -4.37 3.14 -5.51
CA HIS A 196 -5.40 2.44 -6.28
C HIS A 196 -6.65 2.10 -5.45
N GLY A 197 -6.48 1.80 -4.15
CA GLY A 197 -7.56 1.35 -3.30
C GLY A 197 -8.09 -0.03 -3.64
N GLY A 198 -9.27 -0.33 -3.13
CA GLY A 198 -10.02 -1.52 -3.45
C GLY A 198 -9.54 -2.77 -2.71
N PHE A 199 -10.08 -3.92 -3.13
CA PHE A 199 -9.61 -5.24 -2.78
C PHE A 199 -8.82 -5.78 -3.98
N SER A 200 -7.51 -5.97 -3.83
CA SER A 200 -6.62 -6.11 -4.97
C SER A 200 -5.62 -7.25 -4.83
N LEU A 201 -5.35 -7.93 -5.93
CA LEU A 201 -4.12 -8.67 -6.15
C LEU A 201 -3.13 -7.76 -6.87
N ILE A 202 -1.96 -7.57 -6.28
CA ILE A 202 -0.87 -6.84 -6.91
C ILE A 202 0.21 -7.85 -7.30
N ASN A 203 0.46 -7.98 -8.60
CA ASN A 203 1.52 -8.82 -9.14
C ASN A 203 2.73 -7.94 -9.51
N PHE A 204 3.91 -8.32 -9.06
CA PHE A 204 5.17 -7.64 -9.31
C PHE A 204 6.01 -8.42 -10.30
N GLY A 205 6.37 -7.76 -11.40
CA GLY A 205 7.17 -8.34 -12.49
C GLY A 205 8.67 -8.28 -12.21
N ARG A 206 9.41 -9.21 -12.81
CA ARG A 206 10.88 -9.24 -12.75
C ARG A 206 11.52 -8.01 -13.42
N ASP A 207 10.83 -7.41 -14.36
CA ASP A 207 11.22 -6.18 -15.05
C ASP A 207 11.06 -4.90 -14.21
N GLY A 208 10.53 -5.04 -12.98
CA GLY A 208 10.22 -3.91 -12.11
C GLY A 208 8.85 -3.28 -12.37
N SER A 209 8.03 -3.88 -13.22
CA SER A 209 6.62 -3.49 -13.38
C SER A 209 5.77 -4.06 -12.27
N TYR A 210 4.55 -3.52 -12.09
CA TYR A 210 3.50 -4.15 -11.30
C TYR A 210 2.15 -4.05 -12.00
N HIS A 211 1.27 -4.99 -11.71
CA HIS A 211 -0.09 -5.02 -12.21
C HIS A 211 -1.08 -5.15 -11.05
N VAL A 212 -2.09 -4.28 -11.04
CA VAL A 212 -3.15 -4.27 -10.02
C VAL A 212 -4.41 -4.86 -10.61
N THR A 213 -4.84 -6.00 -10.08
CA THR A 213 -6.11 -6.62 -10.43
C THR A 213 -7.10 -6.37 -9.30
N GLN A 214 -8.14 -5.58 -9.56
CA GLN A 214 -9.25 -5.43 -8.62
C GLN A 214 -10.03 -6.74 -8.53
N VAL A 215 -10.25 -7.22 -7.31
CA VAL A 215 -10.99 -8.48 -7.07
C VAL A 215 -12.47 -8.15 -6.87
N PRO A 216 -13.34 -8.49 -7.79
CA PRO A 216 -14.76 -8.23 -7.64
C PRO A 216 -15.36 -9.22 -6.63
N LEU A 217 -15.60 -8.76 -5.42
CA LEU A 217 -16.32 -9.53 -4.40
C LEU A 217 -17.77 -9.07 -4.31
N HIS A 218 -18.71 -10.01 -4.24
CA HIS A 218 -20.11 -9.69 -3.94
C HIS A 218 -20.23 -9.02 -2.57
N GLN A 219 -21.19 -8.09 -2.43
CA GLN A 219 -21.39 -7.34 -1.19
C GLN A 219 -21.55 -8.24 0.03
N GLY A 220 -22.33 -9.33 -0.06
CA GLY A 220 -22.48 -10.30 1.02
C GLY A 220 -21.14 -10.99 1.40
N ARG A 221 -20.24 -11.19 0.42
CA ARG A 221 -18.92 -11.76 0.68
C ARG A 221 -18.00 -10.79 1.40
N VAL A 222 -18.06 -9.51 1.00
CA VAL A 222 -17.33 -8.41 1.67
C VAL A 222 -17.82 -8.29 3.12
N GLN A 223 -19.13 -8.25 3.33
CA GLN A 223 -19.71 -8.16 4.67
C GLN A 223 -19.33 -9.37 5.54
N ALA A 224 -19.41 -10.59 5.01
CA ALA A 224 -19.00 -11.78 5.73
C ALA A 224 -17.52 -11.75 6.11
N LEU A 225 -16.64 -11.25 5.24
CA LEU A 225 -15.23 -11.07 5.56
C LEU A 225 -15.05 -10.05 6.70
N GLU A 226 -15.69 -8.88 6.61
CA GLU A 226 -15.63 -7.83 7.63
C GLU A 226 -16.12 -8.34 9.00
N GLU A 227 -17.21 -9.09 9.03
CA GLU A 227 -17.77 -9.69 10.24
C GLU A 227 -16.85 -10.73 10.89
N HIS A 228 -16.02 -11.42 10.09
CA HIS A 228 -15.07 -12.42 10.60
C HIS A 228 -13.70 -11.81 10.96
N MET A 229 -13.43 -10.58 10.55
CA MET A 229 -12.14 -9.91 10.86
C MET A 229 -12.16 -9.33 12.28
N LEU A 230 -11.15 -9.66 13.08
CA LEU A 230 -10.88 -9.01 14.36
C LEU A 230 -9.45 -8.46 14.37
N LEU A 231 -9.32 -7.13 14.33
CA LEU A 231 -8.04 -6.45 14.43
C LEU A 231 -7.77 -6.07 15.89
N VAL A 232 -6.72 -6.64 16.46
CA VAL A 232 -6.30 -6.41 17.84
C VAL A 232 -5.00 -5.63 17.85
N TYR A 233 -4.98 -4.47 18.51
CA TYR A 233 -3.79 -3.64 18.64
C TYR A 233 -2.86 -4.21 19.72
N THR A 234 -1.62 -4.52 19.34
CA THR A 234 -0.63 -5.09 20.28
C THR A 234 -0.09 -4.07 21.28
N GLU A 235 -0.34 -2.76 21.09
CA GLU A 235 0.23 -1.64 21.84
C GLU A 235 1.77 -1.55 21.74
N ILE A 236 2.37 -2.38 20.87
CA ILE A 236 3.79 -2.33 20.55
C ILE A 236 3.97 -1.53 19.27
N GLN A 237 4.65 -0.39 19.37
CA GLN A 237 5.06 0.42 18.23
C GLN A 237 6.53 0.17 17.90
N ARG A 238 6.85 -0.09 16.64
CA ARG A 238 8.22 -0.34 16.18
C ARG A 238 8.49 0.43 14.90
N ASP A 239 9.73 0.86 14.72
CA ASP A 239 10.21 1.34 13.45
C ASP A 239 10.37 0.17 12.47
N SER A 240 9.74 0.27 11.29
CA SER A 240 9.87 -0.74 10.24
C SER A 240 11.34 -0.97 9.84
N PHE A 241 12.16 0.07 9.89
CA PHE A 241 13.59 -0.01 9.65
C PHE A 241 14.33 -0.98 10.58
N SER A 242 14.01 -0.96 11.86
CA SER A 242 14.68 -1.82 12.87
C SER A 242 14.34 -3.30 12.69
N VAL A 243 13.19 -3.60 12.08
CA VAL A 243 12.73 -4.99 11.84
C VAL A 243 13.29 -5.53 10.54
N LEU A 244 13.21 -4.74 9.46
CA LEU A 244 13.64 -5.15 8.12
C LEU A 244 15.16 -5.29 7.97
N GLY A 245 15.93 -4.61 8.82
CA GLY A 245 17.41 -4.70 8.85
C GLY A 245 17.97 -5.97 9.52
N LYS A 246 17.14 -6.76 10.22
CA LYS A 246 17.60 -8.00 10.86
C LYS A 246 17.62 -9.14 9.82
N LYS A 247 18.81 -9.68 9.54
CA LYS A 247 18.96 -10.83 8.66
C LYS A 247 18.19 -12.04 9.19
N ALA A 248 17.44 -12.69 8.31
CA ALA A 248 16.86 -14.00 8.58
C ALA A 248 17.97 -15.02 8.85
N THR A 249 17.71 -15.95 9.75
CA THR A 249 18.54 -17.16 9.93
C THR A 249 18.19 -18.14 8.82
N GLY A 250 18.98 -18.20 7.76
CA GLY A 250 18.79 -19.11 6.63
C GLY A 250 19.58 -18.66 5.41
N SER A 251 19.79 -19.56 4.44
CA SER A 251 20.39 -19.20 3.16
C SER A 251 19.42 -18.35 2.34
N ASP A 252 19.94 -17.43 1.51
CA ASP A 252 19.12 -16.58 0.62
C ASP A 252 18.20 -17.43 -0.28
N GLY A 253 18.65 -18.62 -0.69
CA GLY A 253 17.86 -19.56 -1.49
C GLY A 253 16.67 -20.20 -0.76
N GLU A 254 16.80 -20.48 0.54
CA GLU A 254 15.68 -21.00 1.35
C GLU A 254 14.63 -19.93 1.58
N LYS A 255 15.06 -18.72 1.91
CA LYS A 255 14.16 -17.56 2.05
C LYS A 255 13.41 -17.30 0.75
N ALA A 256 14.08 -17.35 -0.40
CA ALA A 256 13.43 -17.15 -1.70
C ALA A 256 12.34 -18.21 -1.96
N LYS A 257 12.60 -19.50 -1.65
CA LYS A 257 11.58 -20.57 -1.77
C LYS A 257 10.37 -20.32 -0.87
N ILE A 258 10.58 -19.84 0.37
CA ILE A 258 9.49 -19.52 1.29
C ILE A 258 8.65 -18.37 0.72
N LEU A 259 9.29 -17.29 0.24
CA LEU A 259 8.59 -16.16 -0.36
C LEU A 259 7.82 -16.56 -1.62
N CYS A 260 8.34 -17.44 -2.48
CA CYS A 260 7.61 -17.98 -3.62
C CYS A 260 6.31 -18.69 -3.18
N LYS A 261 6.37 -19.53 -2.13
CA LYS A 261 5.16 -20.17 -1.57
C LYS A 261 4.17 -19.15 -1.02
N MET A 262 4.66 -18.04 -0.42
CA MET A 262 3.79 -16.96 0.05
C MET A 262 3.11 -16.24 -1.12
N ALA A 263 3.78 -16.05 -2.27
CA ALA A 263 3.17 -15.49 -3.47
C ALA A 263 2.06 -16.41 -4.04
N GLU A 264 2.29 -17.73 -4.05
CA GLU A 264 1.28 -18.73 -4.46
C GLU A 264 0.03 -18.69 -3.55
N LEU A 265 0.21 -18.51 -2.23
CA LEU A 265 -0.90 -18.35 -1.30
C LEU A 265 -1.73 -17.09 -1.60
N ALA A 266 -1.15 -16.02 -2.13
CA ALA A 266 -1.90 -14.83 -2.51
C ALA A 266 -2.89 -15.12 -3.63
N GLN A 267 -2.49 -15.93 -4.62
CA GLN A 267 -3.39 -16.38 -5.68
C GLN A 267 -4.47 -17.32 -5.15
N THR A 268 -4.07 -18.31 -4.34
CA THR A 268 -5.03 -19.22 -3.68
C THR A 268 -6.06 -18.46 -2.85
N GLY A 269 -5.65 -17.37 -2.18
CA GLY A 269 -6.52 -16.51 -1.38
C GLY A 269 -7.60 -15.83 -2.20
N ILE A 270 -7.31 -15.40 -3.43
CA ILE A 270 -8.31 -14.85 -4.36
C ILE A 270 -9.33 -15.91 -4.75
N ASP A 271 -8.86 -17.05 -5.22
CA ASP A 271 -9.72 -18.14 -5.67
C ASP A 271 -10.64 -18.59 -4.53
N TYR A 272 -10.13 -18.52 -3.30
CA TYR A 272 -10.92 -18.80 -2.10
C TYR A 272 -12.01 -17.74 -1.86
N LEU A 273 -11.64 -16.46 -1.87
CA LEU A 273 -12.57 -15.37 -1.61
C LEU A 273 -13.62 -15.19 -2.71
N ALA A 274 -13.28 -15.54 -3.95
CA ALA A 274 -14.21 -15.52 -5.07
C ALA A 274 -15.19 -16.72 -5.07
N SER A 275 -14.99 -17.69 -4.19
CA SER A 275 -15.84 -18.88 -4.07
C SER A 275 -16.87 -18.74 -2.93
N ASP A 276 -17.85 -19.65 -2.88
CA ASP A 276 -18.86 -19.71 -1.81
C ASP A 276 -18.37 -20.46 -0.54
N ARG A 277 -17.08 -20.77 -0.45
CA ARG A 277 -16.49 -21.46 0.72
C ARG A 277 -16.66 -20.63 1.99
N PRO A 278 -16.81 -21.25 3.18
CA PRO A 278 -16.98 -20.53 4.46
C PRO A 278 -15.81 -19.58 4.75
N ILE A 279 -16.08 -18.30 5.04
CA ILE A 279 -15.05 -17.29 5.33
C ILE A 279 -14.12 -17.72 6.47
N ALA A 280 -14.65 -18.42 7.47
CA ALA A 280 -13.85 -18.93 8.58
C ALA A 280 -12.60 -19.71 8.10
N LYS A 281 -12.70 -20.49 7.02
CA LYS A 281 -11.56 -21.25 6.46
C LYS A 281 -10.53 -20.38 5.75
N PHE A 282 -10.85 -19.13 5.40
CA PHE A 282 -9.85 -18.17 4.92
C PHE A 282 -8.78 -17.90 5.98
N GLY A 283 -9.16 -18.02 7.28
CA GLY A 283 -8.22 -17.96 8.39
C GLY A 283 -7.10 -19.02 8.30
N GLU A 284 -7.41 -20.23 7.83
CA GLU A 284 -6.41 -21.31 7.67
C GLU A 284 -5.31 -20.91 6.65
N LEU A 285 -5.69 -20.21 5.55
CA LEU A 285 -4.71 -19.68 4.58
C LEU A 285 -3.85 -18.57 5.19
N LEU A 286 -4.47 -17.68 6.01
CA LEU A 286 -3.71 -16.64 6.71
C LEU A 286 -2.74 -17.25 7.71
N HIS A 287 -3.14 -18.30 8.44
CA HIS A 287 -2.29 -19.03 9.36
C HIS A 287 -1.09 -19.64 8.62
N ALA A 288 -1.33 -20.37 7.51
CA ALA A 288 -0.26 -20.92 6.69
C ALA A 288 0.72 -19.83 6.20
N GLY A 289 0.20 -18.69 5.73
CA GLY A 289 1.01 -17.55 5.33
C GLY A 289 1.81 -16.93 6.48
N TRP A 290 1.23 -16.89 7.69
CA TRP A 290 1.91 -16.40 8.90
C TRP A 290 3.05 -17.33 9.32
N GLU A 291 2.86 -18.64 9.32
CA GLU A 291 3.91 -19.61 9.61
C GLU A 291 5.08 -19.49 8.61
N LEU A 292 4.79 -19.38 7.30
CA LEU A 292 5.82 -19.12 6.29
C LEU A 292 6.57 -17.81 6.56
N LYS A 293 5.86 -16.76 6.95
CA LYS A 293 6.46 -15.45 7.24
C LYS A 293 7.40 -15.51 8.44
N LYS A 294 7.05 -16.27 9.48
CA LYS A 294 7.94 -16.50 10.64
C LYS A 294 9.21 -17.26 10.25
N LEU A 295 9.11 -18.23 9.32
CA LEU A 295 10.27 -18.93 8.79
C LEU A 295 11.16 -18.04 7.92
N ALA A 296 10.58 -17.06 7.22
CA ALA A 296 11.33 -16.15 6.37
C ALA A 296 12.13 -15.08 7.14
N GLY A 297 11.83 -14.83 8.42
CA GLY A 297 12.55 -13.84 9.21
C GLY A 297 12.01 -13.65 10.64
N ALA A 298 12.75 -12.92 11.44
CA ALA A 298 12.39 -12.58 12.83
C ALA A 298 11.26 -11.52 12.88
N VAL A 299 10.06 -11.87 12.46
CA VAL A 299 8.91 -10.97 12.33
C VAL A 299 7.98 -10.97 13.54
N SER A 300 8.19 -11.85 14.51
CA SER A 300 7.38 -11.95 15.72
C SER A 300 8.20 -11.74 16.99
N LEU A 301 7.53 -11.54 18.11
CA LEU A 301 8.07 -11.50 19.46
C LEU A 301 7.37 -12.58 20.28
N PRO A 302 8.00 -13.10 21.36
CA PRO A 302 7.38 -14.15 22.19
C PRO A 302 6.00 -13.77 22.73
N GLU A 303 5.78 -12.52 23.11
CA GLU A 303 4.49 -12.03 23.59
C GLU A 303 3.45 -12.07 22.47
N ILE A 304 3.82 -11.69 21.23
CA ILE A 304 2.92 -11.68 20.08
C ILE A 304 2.54 -13.11 19.70
N ASP A 305 3.49 -14.02 19.74
CA ASP A 305 3.23 -15.45 19.50
C ASP A 305 2.30 -16.03 20.57
N ALA A 306 2.49 -15.67 21.84
CA ALA A 306 1.61 -16.07 22.94
C ALA A 306 0.18 -15.56 22.76
N TRP A 307 -0.02 -14.27 22.35
CA TRP A 307 -1.35 -13.73 22.05
C TRP A 307 -1.97 -14.37 20.81
N TYR A 308 -1.18 -14.63 19.79
CA TYR A 308 -1.66 -15.29 18.59
C TYR A 308 -2.19 -16.69 18.91
N GLU A 309 -1.41 -17.50 19.63
CA GLU A 309 -1.82 -18.84 20.06
C GLU A 309 -3.05 -18.81 21.00
N ALA A 310 -3.12 -17.82 21.91
CA ALA A 310 -4.28 -17.64 22.77
C ALA A 310 -5.53 -17.33 21.96
N GLY A 311 -5.43 -16.51 20.92
CA GLY A 311 -6.51 -16.21 19.98
C GLY A 311 -6.98 -17.45 19.20
N ILE A 312 -6.04 -18.29 18.73
CA ILE A 312 -6.37 -19.57 18.06
C ILE A 312 -7.12 -20.49 19.02
N ARG A 313 -6.64 -20.68 20.26
CA ARG A 313 -7.31 -21.52 21.27
C ARG A 313 -8.69 -20.99 21.64
N ALA A 314 -8.92 -19.67 21.54
CA ALA A 314 -10.20 -19.03 21.83
C ALA A 314 -11.20 -19.05 20.65
N GLY A 315 -10.85 -19.68 19.52
CA GLY A 315 -11.76 -19.92 18.40
C GLY A 315 -11.44 -19.17 17.10
N ALA A 316 -10.30 -18.49 16.99
CA ALA A 316 -9.83 -18.01 15.71
C ALA A 316 -9.37 -19.17 14.82
N THR A 317 -9.77 -19.16 13.55
CA THR A 317 -9.37 -20.17 12.57
C THR A 317 -7.99 -19.90 11.99
N GLY A 318 -7.49 -18.70 12.17
CA GLY A 318 -6.17 -18.24 11.75
C GLY A 318 -6.04 -16.72 11.81
N GLY A 319 -4.93 -16.24 11.34
CA GLY A 319 -4.62 -14.82 11.37
C GLY A 319 -3.16 -14.53 11.10
N LYS A 320 -2.72 -13.32 11.37
CA LYS A 320 -1.32 -12.89 11.22
C LYS A 320 -1.05 -11.55 11.91
N LEU A 321 0.21 -11.26 12.16
CA LEU A 321 0.65 -9.91 12.46
C LEU A 321 0.78 -9.10 11.16
N LEU A 322 0.18 -7.91 11.12
CA LEU A 322 0.20 -7.03 9.97
C LEU A 322 1.50 -6.20 9.88
N GLY A 323 1.88 -5.83 8.66
CA GLY A 323 3.04 -4.98 8.39
C GLY A 323 4.40 -5.71 8.48
N ALA A 324 5.44 -4.96 8.85
CA ALA A 324 6.83 -5.45 8.89
C ALA A 324 7.08 -6.49 10.00
N GLY A 325 6.26 -6.53 11.02
CA GLY A 325 6.42 -7.44 12.17
C GLY A 325 6.80 -6.73 13.47
N GLN A 326 6.94 -7.52 14.54
CA GLN A 326 7.35 -7.11 15.89
C GLN A 326 6.47 -6.04 16.55
N GLY A 327 5.24 -5.82 16.09
CA GLY A 327 4.28 -4.88 16.67
C GLY A 327 3.20 -4.45 15.69
N GLY A 328 2.25 -3.64 16.13
CA GLY A 328 1.13 -3.16 15.36
C GLY A 328 -0.15 -3.96 15.61
N PHE A 329 -0.80 -4.44 14.58
CA PHE A 329 -2.08 -5.14 14.67
C PHE A 329 -1.95 -6.64 14.39
N LEU A 330 -2.51 -7.47 15.28
CA LEU A 330 -2.87 -8.85 15.00
C LEU A 330 -4.23 -8.85 14.28
N LEU A 331 -4.30 -9.47 13.12
CA LEU A 331 -5.55 -9.81 12.43
C LEU A 331 -5.89 -11.27 12.75
N PHE A 332 -7.07 -11.52 13.30
CA PHE A 332 -7.68 -12.83 13.41
C PHE A 332 -8.86 -12.95 12.45
N ILE A 333 -9.07 -14.14 11.92
CA ILE A 333 -10.30 -14.56 11.27
C ILE A 333 -11.03 -15.51 12.20
N ALA A 334 -12.24 -15.16 12.60
CA ALA A 334 -13.06 -15.94 13.50
C ALA A 334 -14.55 -15.69 13.25
N GLU A 335 -15.42 -16.65 13.53
CA GLU A 335 -16.84 -16.37 13.56
C GLU A 335 -17.14 -15.31 14.65
N PRO A 336 -18.09 -14.38 14.43
CA PRO A 336 -18.40 -13.29 15.36
C PRO A 336 -18.64 -13.73 16.82
N ARG A 337 -19.22 -14.91 17.03
CA ARG A 337 -19.46 -15.48 18.36
C ARG A 337 -18.21 -15.71 19.20
N TYR A 338 -17.04 -15.83 18.56
CA TYR A 338 -15.75 -16.04 19.26
C TYR A 338 -14.98 -14.74 19.52
N HIS A 339 -15.38 -13.61 18.95
CA HIS A 339 -14.64 -12.35 19.06
C HIS A 339 -14.43 -11.90 20.51
N GLU A 340 -15.44 -12.07 21.36
CA GLU A 340 -15.32 -11.70 22.78
C GLU A 340 -14.38 -12.64 23.54
N ALA A 341 -14.42 -13.94 23.25
CA ALA A 341 -13.50 -14.92 23.83
C ALA A 341 -12.05 -14.63 23.42
N ILE A 342 -11.83 -14.32 22.13
CA ILE A 342 -10.51 -13.94 21.61
C ILE A 342 -10.02 -12.67 22.29
N ARG A 343 -10.84 -11.60 22.41
CA ARG A 343 -10.48 -10.37 23.11
C ARG A 343 -10.00 -10.62 24.52
N LYS A 344 -10.73 -11.43 25.28
CA LYS A 344 -10.36 -11.81 26.65
C LYS A 344 -9.06 -12.58 26.68
N ALA A 345 -8.89 -13.55 25.76
CA ALA A 345 -7.69 -14.38 25.69
C ALA A 345 -6.40 -13.60 25.37
N VAL A 346 -6.52 -12.50 24.61
CA VAL A 346 -5.38 -11.61 24.29
C VAL A 346 -5.23 -10.44 25.27
N GLY A 347 -5.90 -10.50 26.44
CA GLY A 347 -5.75 -9.50 27.52
C GLY A 347 -6.58 -8.23 27.32
N ASN A 348 -7.75 -8.31 26.69
CA ASN A 348 -8.68 -7.19 26.43
C ASN A 348 -8.02 -6.00 25.70
N ARG A 349 -7.08 -6.28 24.82
CA ARG A 349 -6.39 -5.25 24.04
C ARG A 349 -7.34 -4.49 23.12
N PRO A 350 -7.05 -3.21 22.80
CA PRO A 350 -7.88 -2.41 21.92
C PRO A 350 -8.12 -3.08 20.57
N THR A 351 -9.36 -3.04 20.10
CA THR A 351 -9.76 -3.57 18.81
C THR A 351 -10.30 -2.48 17.91
N VAL A 352 -10.14 -2.65 16.61
CA VAL A 352 -10.63 -1.69 15.61
C VAL A 352 -11.49 -2.43 14.60
N ALA A 353 -12.72 -1.98 14.43
CA ALA A 353 -13.58 -2.39 13.33
C ALA A 353 -13.19 -1.61 12.07
N VAL A 354 -13.07 -2.32 10.95
CA VAL A 354 -12.73 -1.75 9.65
C VAL A 354 -13.66 -2.27 8.57
N ARG A 355 -13.84 -1.47 7.51
CA ARG A 355 -14.46 -1.91 6.27
C ARG A 355 -13.38 -2.07 5.23
N VAL A 356 -13.45 -3.15 4.46
CA VAL A 356 -12.54 -3.44 3.37
C VAL A 356 -13.00 -2.77 2.06
N ASN A 357 -12.19 -2.88 1.01
CA ASN A 357 -12.51 -2.38 -0.33
C ASN A 357 -12.74 -0.85 -0.39
N ALA A 358 -12.01 -0.10 0.44
CA ALA A 358 -12.07 1.35 0.42
C ALA A 358 -11.48 1.92 -0.89
N PRO A 359 -12.00 3.06 -1.40
CA PRO A 359 -11.43 3.70 -2.58
C PRO A 359 -9.99 4.17 -2.33
N GLY A 360 -9.21 4.27 -3.40
CA GLY A 360 -7.84 4.79 -3.36
C GLY A 360 -7.77 6.27 -3.02
N SER A 361 -6.62 6.86 -3.32
CA SER A 361 -6.40 8.28 -3.08
C SER A 361 -7.41 9.17 -3.79
N GLN A 362 -7.92 10.18 -3.08
CA GLN A 362 -8.96 11.09 -3.56
C GLN A 362 -8.72 12.52 -3.06
N VAL A 363 -9.01 13.51 -3.92
CA VAL A 363 -9.31 14.86 -3.49
C VAL A 363 -10.74 14.88 -2.97
N ILE A 364 -10.94 15.22 -1.71
CA ILE A 364 -12.25 15.23 -1.05
C ILE A 364 -12.81 16.64 -0.89
N PHE A 365 -11.96 17.64 -1.01
CA PHE A 365 -12.34 19.04 -1.03
C PHE A 365 -11.38 19.84 -1.92
N SER A 366 -11.93 20.74 -2.72
CA SER A 366 -11.16 21.75 -3.46
C SER A 366 -12.04 22.99 -3.55
N GLN A 367 -11.61 24.08 -2.95
CA GLN A 367 -12.25 25.39 -3.08
C GLN A 367 -11.86 25.95 -4.43
N ARG A 368 -12.82 26.31 -5.27
CA ARG A 368 -12.61 27.01 -6.54
C ARG A 368 -12.78 28.50 -6.35
#